data_5b906233879a8a566b66f86b01c16eba
#
_entry.id   5b906233879a8a566b66f86b01c16eba
#
_cell.length_a   1.000
_cell.length_b   1.000
_cell.length_c   1.000
_cell.angle_alpha   90.00
_cell.angle_beta   90.00
_cell.angle_gamma   90.00
#
_symmetry.space_group_name_H-M   'P 1'
#
loop_
_entity.id
_entity.type
_entity.pdbx_description
1 polymer ?
#
loop_
_entity_poly.entity_id
_entity_poly.type
_entity_poly.pdbx_seq_one_letter_code
_entity_poly.pdbx_strand_id
1 'polypeptide(L)'
;INIVKELLGLGMPVDSDTISQMARYSMQFPDASINTIANLMRLEIPVTSDNIKEFQIYSQFDGKIESLLSDVEQEFVSSMVSSSDDSSALNVFKDIISTIYEGFDGNTVQSSIAGDILSDTSAVELTNMLSNAGLNEIADNLMETSVKDILTRLLSTETFTDGNSLKEIINSKGFRELLHAAVNDTMKLTPRDVEEGEAAVSSYYKRIRKNVTSIESFLKSNDLQSSQGLSKSLSDIRSNIDFMNDLNKNMTYFQMPIKFSESEGNGELFVFTNKKKLANNTDNISAMLHLDMENLKSMDIY
;
A
#
# COMPACT_ATOMS: atom_id res chain seq x y z
N ILE A 1 -0.40 25.19 30.81
CA ILE A 1 -1.83 24.93 31.24
C ILE A 1 -2.44 23.84 30.34
N ASN A 2 -2.13 23.80 29.07
CA ASN A 2 -2.71 22.80 28.16
C ASN A 2 -2.21 21.38 28.41
N ILE A 3 -0.95 21.17 28.75
CA ILE A 3 -0.36 19.84 28.96
C ILE A 3 -1.10 19.07 30.05
N VAL A 4 -1.25 19.67 31.24
CA VAL A 4 -1.94 19.04 32.39
C VAL A 4 -3.39 18.68 32.07
N LYS A 5 -4.10 19.59 31.38
CA LYS A 5 -5.48 19.36 30.97
C LYS A 5 -5.58 18.16 30.01
N GLU A 6 -4.66 18.07 29.07
CA GLU A 6 -4.64 17.00 28.07
C GLU A 6 -4.33 15.64 28.70
N LEU A 7 -3.31 15.60 29.59
CA LEU A 7 -2.96 14.38 30.31
C LEU A 7 -4.13 13.87 31.15
N LEU A 8 -4.83 14.77 31.89
CA LEU A 8 -6.02 14.43 32.67
C LEU A 8 -7.16 13.92 31.78
N GLY A 9 -7.40 14.58 30.62
CA GLY A 9 -8.45 14.19 29.70
C GLY A 9 -8.23 12.79 29.11
N LEU A 10 -6.98 12.37 28.97
CA LEU A 10 -6.58 11.05 28.45
C LEU A 10 -6.36 9.99 29.57
N GLY A 11 -6.60 10.35 30.84
CA GLY A 11 -6.38 9.46 32.00
C GLY A 11 -4.90 9.09 32.20
N MET A 12 -3.99 9.94 31.76
CA MET A 12 -2.54 9.76 31.91
C MET A 12 -2.04 10.29 33.25
N PRO A 13 -0.94 9.78 33.82
CA PRO A 13 -0.32 10.31 35.02
C PRO A 13 0.07 11.78 34.86
N VAL A 14 -0.18 12.58 35.89
CA VAL A 14 0.20 14.00 35.97
C VAL A 14 1.34 14.15 36.99
N ASP A 15 2.46 13.50 36.69
CA ASP A 15 3.69 13.60 37.47
C ASP A 15 4.74 14.45 36.74
N SER A 16 5.82 14.76 37.46
CA SER A 16 6.91 15.61 36.96
C SER A 16 7.57 15.05 35.69
N ASP A 17 7.70 13.71 35.61
CA ASP A 17 8.41 13.05 34.52
C ASP A 17 7.57 13.09 33.24
N THR A 18 6.27 12.75 33.35
CA THR A 18 5.32 12.81 32.23
C THR A 18 5.19 14.23 31.68
N ILE A 19 5.04 15.23 32.57
CA ILE A 19 4.96 16.65 32.18
C ILE A 19 6.24 17.09 31.47
N SER A 20 7.42 16.75 32.03
CA SER A 20 8.72 17.13 31.46
C SER A 20 8.96 16.47 30.10
N GLN A 21 8.58 15.21 29.95
CA GLN A 21 8.67 14.49 28.69
C GLN A 21 7.75 15.11 27.62
N MET A 22 6.51 15.43 27.98
CA MET A 22 5.55 16.09 27.10
C MET A 22 6.03 17.47 26.66
N ALA A 23 6.57 18.28 27.61
CA ALA A 23 7.13 19.60 27.31
C ALA A 23 8.31 19.50 26.34
N ARG A 24 9.20 18.50 26.53
CA ARG A 24 10.34 18.27 25.65
C ARG A 24 9.88 17.91 24.23
N TYR A 25 8.90 17.01 24.06
CA TYR A 25 8.37 16.67 22.76
C TYR A 25 7.66 17.86 22.10
N SER A 26 6.92 18.68 22.86
CA SER A 26 6.28 19.89 22.32
C SER A 26 7.30 20.93 21.83
N MET A 27 8.48 20.99 22.45
CA MET A 27 9.58 21.85 21.95
C MET A 27 10.26 21.27 20.71
N GLN A 28 10.41 19.94 20.66
CA GLN A 28 11.04 19.24 19.53
C GLN A 28 10.14 19.23 18.28
N PHE A 29 8.83 19.19 18.47
CA PHE A 29 7.83 19.14 17.40
C PHE A 29 6.81 20.28 17.57
N PRO A 30 7.19 21.53 17.31
CA PRO A 30 6.35 22.71 17.61
C PRO A 30 5.06 22.75 16.77
N ASP A 31 5.04 22.12 15.60
CA ASP A 31 3.88 22.04 14.71
C ASP A 31 2.90 20.93 15.10
N ALA A 32 3.28 20.02 15.99
CA ALA A 32 2.42 18.96 16.46
C ALA A 32 1.49 19.46 17.57
N SER A 33 0.21 19.04 17.50
CA SER A 33 -0.70 19.37 18.59
C SER A 33 -0.32 18.63 19.89
N ILE A 34 -0.54 19.27 21.05
CA ILE A 34 -0.32 18.65 22.35
C ILE A 34 -1.14 17.36 22.48
N ASN A 35 -2.35 17.33 21.91
CA ASN A 35 -3.23 16.17 21.89
C ASN A 35 -2.60 15.00 21.10
N THR A 36 -2.04 15.25 19.90
CA THR A 36 -1.32 14.24 19.10
C THR A 36 -0.18 13.61 19.90
N ILE A 37 0.68 14.46 20.50
CA ILE A 37 1.82 14.00 21.32
C ILE A 37 1.35 13.16 22.51
N ALA A 38 0.33 13.64 23.24
CA ALA A 38 -0.21 12.93 24.39
C ALA A 38 -0.82 11.57 24.03
N ASN A 39 -1.52 11.48 22.89
CA ASN A 39 -2.07 10.20 22.43
C ASN A 39 -0.97 9.22 22.02
N LEU A 40 0.07 9.66 21.29
CA LEU A 40 1.22 8.81 20.96
C LEU A 40 1.89 8.27 22.24
N MET A 41 2.13 9.13 23.23
CA MET A 41 2.68 8.71 24.53
C MET A 41 1.77 7.71 25.24
N ARG A 42 0.46 7.97 25.27
CA ARG A 42 -0.54 7.06 25.89
C ARG A 42 -0.58 5.69 25.22
N LEU A 43 -0.39 5.65 23.91
CA LEU A 43 -0.38 4.44 23.10
C LEU A 43 1.00 3.76 23.08
N GLU A 44 1.98 4.31 23.81
CA GLU A 44 3.36 3.82 23.82
C GLU A 44 4.01 3.78 22.43
N ILE A 45 3.55 4.67 21.52
CA ILE A 45 4.11 4.85 20.17
C ILE A 45 5.23 5.88 20.26
N PRO A 46 6.42 5.62 19.66
CA PRO A 46 7.50 6.59 19.64
C PRO A 46 7.07 7.93 19.05
N VAL A 47 7.38 9.03 19.75
CA VAL A 47 7.08 10.39 19.24
C VAL A 47 8.16 10.80 18.26
N THR A 48 7.88 10.59 16.97
CA THR A 48 8.72 10.94 15.81
C THR A 48 7.90 11.76 14.81
N SER A 49 8.58 12.45 13.88
CA SER A 49 7.89 13.20 12.82
C SER A 49 6.92 12.31 12.01
N ASP A 50 7.36 11.08 11.68
CA ASP A 50 6.56 10.14 10.90
C ASP A 50 5.33 9.68 11.70
N ASN A 51 5.50 9.26 12.96
CA ASN A 51 4.39 8.83 13.80
C ASN A 51 3.41 9.97 14.12
N ILE A 52 3.89 11.22 14.22
CA ILE A 52 3.02 12.40 14.38
C ILE A 52 2.16 12.57 13.12
N LYS A 53 2.77 12.52 11.94
CA LYS A 53 2.07 12.61 10.65
C LYS A 53 1.04 11.48 10.52
N GLU A 54 1.46 10.24 10.72
CA GLU A 54 0.58 9.07 10.61
C GLU A 54 -0.58 9.11 11.63
N PHE A 55 -0.32 9.54 12.88
CA PHE A 55 -1.39 9.70 13.87
C PHE A 55 -2.40 10.80 13.50
N GLN A 56 -1.94 11.89 12.88
CA GLN A 56 -2.82 12.95 12.40
C GLN A 56 -3.73 12.44 11.28
N ILE A 57 -3.18 11.71 10.34
CA ILE A 57 -3.90 11.05 9.24
C ILE A 57 -4.92 10.04 9.82
N TYR A 58 -4.45 9.16 10.71
CA TYR A 58 -5.31 8.19 11.41
C TYR A 58 -6.48 8.86 12.14
N SER A 59 -6.23 9.96 12.87
CA SER A 59 -7.26 10.65 13.64
C SER A 59 -8.32 11.35 12.78
N GLN A 60 -8.04 11.59 11.51
CA GLN A 60 -8.95 12.19 10.53
C GLN A 60 -9.67 11.13 9.67
N PHE A 61 -9.38 9.85 9.86
CA PHE A 61 -9.87 8.74 9.03
C PHE A 61 -9.52 8.89 7.53
N ASP A 62 -8.41 9.59 7.23
CA ASP A 62 -8.06 10.00 5.86
C ASP A 62 -6.97 9.13 5.22
N GLY A 63 -6.25 8.36 6.02
CA GLY A 63 -5.05 7.62 5.56
C GLY A 63 -5.36 6.18 5.17
N LYS A 64 -5.99 5.99 4.02
CA LYS A 64 -6.23 4.64 3.49
C LYS A 64 -4.97 4.13 2.79
N ILE A 65 -4.53 2.92 3.13
CA ILE A 65 -3.44 2.24 2.42
C ILE A 65 -3.73 2.12 0.92
N GLU A 66 -4.99 2.09 0.53
CA GLU A 66 -5.44 2.06 -0.86
C GLU A 66 -4.99 3.31 -1.65
N SER A 67 -5.11 4.51 -1.08
CA SER A 67 -4.61 5.73 -1.73
C SER A 67 -3.09 5.72 -1.87
N LEU A 68 -2.37 5.19 -0.88
CA LEU A 68 -0.92 5.04 -0.94
C LEU A 68 -0.49 4.02 -2.01
N LEU A 69 -1.25 2.95 -2.22
CA LEU A 69 -1.02 2.00 -3.31
C LEU A 69 -1.25 2.65 -4.68
N SER A 70 -2.30 3.46 -4.82
CA SER A 70 -2.56 4.23 -6.04
C SER A 70 -1.43 5.23 -6.36
N ASP A 71 -0.87 5.91 -5.34
CA ASP A 71 0.28 6.78 -5.53
C ASP A 71 1.51 6.00 -6.03
N VAL A 72 1.74 4.79 -5.49
CA VAL A 72 2.82 3.90 -5.97
C VAL A 72 2.61 3.50 -7.43
N GLU A 73 1.39 3.15 -7.83
CA GLU A 73 1.08 2.84 -9.24
C GLU A 73 1.40 4.00 -10.17
N GLN A 74 0.96 5.20 -9.81
CA GLN A 74 1.20 6.42 -10.58
C GLN A 74 2.70 6.71 -10.73
N GLU A 75 3.44 6.65 -9.63
CA GLU A 75 4.88 6.91 -9.62
C GLU A 75 5.66 5.80 -10.32
N PHE A 76 5.17 4.55 -10.28
CA PHE A 76 5.75 3.43 -11.01
C PHE A 76 5.66 3.67 -12.53
N VAL A 77 4.47 4.04 -13.03
CA VAL A 77 4.27 4.41 -14.44
C VAL A 77 5.18 5.59 -14.82
N SER A 78 5.21 6.66 -14.02
CA SER A 78 6.02 7.84 -14.28
C SER A 78 7.51 7.51 -14.37
N SER A 79 7.99 6.64 -13.47
CA SER A 79 9.37 6.18 -13.46
C SER A 79 9.71 5.32 -14.68
N MET A 80 8.82 4.42 -15.09
CA MET A 80 8.99 3.61 -16.30
C MET A 80 9.01 4.46 -17.56
N VAL A 81 8.09 5.42 -17.68
CA VAL A 81 8.05 6.36 -18.83
C VAL A 81 9.34 7.17 -18.92
N SER A 82 9.85 7.66 -17.80
CA SER A 82 11.10 8.43 -17.74
C SER A 82 12.33 7.57 -18.07
N SER A 83 12.24 6.27 -17.91
CA SER A 83 13.34 5.30 -18.12
C SER A 83 13.16 4.45 -19.38
N SER A 84 12.19 4.76 -20.23
CA SER A 84 11.83 3.92 -21.41
C SER A 84 12.96 3.75 -22.44
N ASP A 85 13.92 4.68 -22.47
CA ASP A 85 15.10 4.63 -23.33
C ASP A 85 16.31 3.96 -22.63
N ASP A 86 16.19 3.58 -21.36
CA ASP A 86 17.23 2.93 -20.58
C ASP A 86 16.89 1.45 -20.32
N SER A 87 17.53 0.59 -21.11
CA SER A 87 17.33 -0.85 -21.01
C SER A 87 17.72 -1.44 -19.65
N SER A 88 18.70 -0.84 -18.95
CA SER A 88 19.09 -1.27 -17.61
C SER A 88 17.98 -0.97 -16.60
N ALA A 89 17.39 0.23 -16.67
CA ALA A 89 16.27 0.62 -15.83
C ALA A 89 15.02 -0.24 -16.08
N LEU A 90 14.73 -0.56 -17.35
CA LEU A 90 13.59 -1.44 -17.69
C LEU A 90 13.75 -2.85 -17.08
N ASN A 91 14.97 -3.40 -17.10
CA ASN A 91 15.23 -4.68 -16.43
C ASN A 91 15.00 -4.61 -14.92
N VAL A 92 15.33 -3.50 -14.27
CA VAL A 92 15.02 -3.31 -12.84
C VAL A 92 13.51 -3.36 -12.59
N PHE A 93 12.71 -2.68 -13.42
CA PHE A 93 11.24 -2.74 -13.28
C PHE A 93 10.69 -4.15 -13.55
N LYS A 94 11.25 -4.88 -14.53
CA LYS A 94 10.91 -6.28 -14.77
C LYS A 94 11.19 -7.16 -13.54
N ASP A 95 12.36 -6.97 -12.93
CA ASP A 95 12.76 -7.73 -11.75
C ASP A 95 11.88 -7.39 -10.55
N ILE A 96 11.46 -6.12 -10.40
CA ILE A 96 10.49 -5.70 -9.40
C ILE A 96 9.15 -6.44 -9.61
N ILE A 97 8.59 -6.42 -10.82
CA ILE A 97 7.33 -7.14 -11.13
C ILE A 97 7.48 -8.63 -10.80
N SER A 98 8.57 -9.26 -11.20
CA SER A 98 8.83 -10.67 -10.91
C SER A 98 8.85 -10.93 -9.41
N THR A 99 9.55 -10.10 -8.64
CA THR A 99 9.75 -10.25 -7.19
C THR A 99 8.45 -10.08 -6.39
N ILE A 100 7.59 -9.14 -6.75
CA ILE A 100 6.32 -8.96 -6.03
C ILE A 100 5.38 -10.16 -6.21
N TYR A 101 5.47 -10.88 -7.32
CA TYR A 101 4.73 -12.11 -7.57
C TYR A 101 5.35 -13.37 -6.93
N GLU A 102 6.62 -13.33 -6.47
CA GLU A 102 7.22 -14.46 -5.76
C GLU A 102 6.55 -14.76 -4.41
N GLY A 103 5.81 -13.79 -3.87
CA GLY A 103 5.03 -13.93 -2.67
C GLY A 103 5.87 -14.01 -1.38
N PHE A 104 5.26 -14.49 -0.31
CA PHE A 104 5.86 -14.62 1.01
C PHE A 104 5.88 -16.09 1.43
N ASP A 105 6.97 -16.53 2.06
CA ASP A 105 7.17 -17.91 2.54
C ASP A 105 7.04 -19.02 1.45
N GLY A 106 7.47 -18.71 0.22
CA GLY A 106 7.47 -19.68 -0.88
C GLY A 106 6.12 -19.88 -1.58
N ASN A 107 5.10 -19.13 -1.17
CA ASN A 107 3.81 -19.11 -1.84
C ASN A 107 3.86 -18.08 -2.99
N THR A 108 3.81 -18.54 -4.23
CA THR A 108 3.65 -17.66 -5.39
C THR A 108 2.27 -17.02 -5.38
N VAL A 109 2.22 -15.71 -5.67
CA VAL A 109 0.96 -15.00 -5.86
C VAL A 109 0.39 -15.38 -7.22
N GLN A 110 -0.90 -15.76 -7.25
CA GLN A 110 -1.58 -16.04 -8.50
C GLN A 110 -1.77 -14.74 -9.28
N SER A 111 -1.32 -14.73 -10.54
CA SER A 111 -1.53 -13.60 -11.44
C SER A 111 -2.89 -13.69 -12.12
N SER A 112 -3.60 -12.57 -12.16
CA SER A 112 -4.82 -12.43 -12.95
C SER A 112 -4.53 -12.63 -14.45
N ILE A 113 -5.56 -13.04 -15.21
CA ILE A 113 -5.51 -13.14 -16.67
C ILE A 113 -5.97 -11.81 -17.27
N ALA A 114 -5.28 -11.34 -18.29
CA ALA A 114 -5.55 -10.03 -18.89
C ALA A 114 -6.98 -9.91 -19.45
N GLY A 115 -7.54 -11.00 -19.94
CA GLY A 115 -8.92 -11.05 -20.42
C GLY A 115 -9.99 -10.77 -19.36
N ASP A 116 -9.68 -11.02 -18.09
CA ASP A 116 -10.56 -10.74 -16.96
C ASP A 116 -10.41 -9.29 -16.45
N ILE A 117 -9.35 -8.58 -16.90
CA ILE A 117 -8.97 -7.26 -16.41
C ILE A 117 -9.25 -6.15 -17.42
N LEU A 118 -8.84 -6.37 -18.67
CA LEU A 118 -8.92 -5.33 -19.70
C LEU A 118 -10.37 -5.09 -20.13
N SER A 119 -10.76 -3.82 -20.15
CA SER A 119 -12.00 -3.45 -20.84
C SER A 119 -11.88 -3.69 -22.35
N ASP A 120 -12.98 -3.98 -23.02
CA ASP A 120 -13.00 -4.25 -24.48
C ASP A 120 -12.25 -3.20 -25.28
N THR A 121 -12.44 -1.93 -24.95
CA THR A 121 -11.77 -0.79 -25.61
C THR A 121 -10.25 -0.81 -25.36
N SER A 122 -9.84 -1.04 -24.11
CA SER A 122 -8.42 -1.09 -23.73
C SER A 122 -7.72 -2.29 -24.36
N ALA A 123 -8.41 -3.43 -24.45
CA ALA A 123 -7.88 -4.64 -25.08
C ALA A 123 -7.57 -4.41 -26.56
N VAL A 124 -8.54 -3.84 -27.30
CA VAL A 124 -8.35 -3.54 -28.75
C VAL A 124 -7.25 -2.52 -28.96
N GLU A 125 -7.20 -1.45 -28.17
CA GLU A 125 -6.18 -0.42 -28.26
C GLU A 125 -4.79 -1.00 -27.99
N LEU A 126 -4.63 -1.73 -26.87
CA LEU A 126 -3.35 -2.32 -26.48
C LEU A 126 -2.88 -3.37 -27.49
N THR A 127 -3.77 -4.23 -28.01
CA THR A 127 -3.46 -5.19 -29.09
C THR A 127 -2.90 -4.50 -30.32
N ASN A 128 -3.53 -3.40 -30.75
CA ASN A 128 -3.05 -2.63 -31.90
C ASN A 128 -1.68 -1.99 -31.64
N MET A 129 -1.47 -1.41 -30.47
CA MET A 129 -0.18 -0.83 -30.08
C MET A 129 0.92 -1.88 -30.07
N LEU A 130 0.66 -3.05 -29.49
CA LEU A 130 1.60 -4.18 -29.44
C LEU A 130 1.95 -4.68 -30.86
N SER A 131 0.95 -4.85 -31.72
CA SER A 131 1.16 -5.27 -33.11
C SER A 131 1.97 -4.25 -33.89
N ASN A 132 1.68 -2.95 -33.75
CA ASN A 132 2.44 -1.88 -34.38
C ASN A 132 3.90 -1.80 -33.89
N ALA A 133 4.15 -2.18 -32.64
CA ALA A 133 5.49 -2.29 -32.08
C ALA A 133 6.21 -3.59 -32.46
N GLY A 134 5.59 -4.47 -33.25
CA GLY A 134 6.15 -5.76 -33.67
C GLY A 134 6.02 -6.89 -32.64
N LEU A 135 5.24 -6.66 -31.56
CA LEU A 135 5.03 -7.61 -30.45
C LEU A 135 3.85 -8.55 -30.72
N ASN A 136 3.79 -9.14 -31.92
CA ASN A 136 2.65 -9.93 -32.35
C ASN A 136 2.37 -11.13 -31.43
N GLU A 137 3.40 -11.80 -30.91
CA GLU A 137 3.22 -12.94 -30.00
C GLU A 137 2.44 -12.54 -28.72
N ILE A 138 2.71 -11.35 -28.19
CA ILE A 138 1.97 -10.84 -27.02
C ILE A 138 0.57 -10.39 -27.45
N ALA A 139 0.46 -9.69 -28.59
CA ALA A 139 -0.80 -9.18 -29.10
C ALA A 139 -1.80 -10.31 -29.39
N ASP A 140 -1.36 -11.36 -30.06
CA ASP A 140 -2.21 -12.50 -30.46
C ASP A 140 -2.74 -13.31 -29.27
N ASN A 141 -2.01 -13.31 -28.15
CA ASN A 141 -2.35 -14.07 -26.94
C ASN A 141 -2.70 -13.18 -25.75
N LEU A 142 -2.92 -11.88 -25.96
CA LEU A 142 -3.08 -10.90 -24.89
C LEU A 142 -4.14 -11.31 -23.85
N MET A 143 -5.30 -11.71 -24.33
CA MET A 143 -6.47 -12.00 -23.47
C MET A 143 -6.33 -13.31 -22.67
N GLU A 144 -5.46 -14.23 -23.11
CA GLU A 144 -5.23 -15.52 -22.46
C GLU A 144 -3.97 -15.54 -21.60
N THR A 145 -3.18 -14.46 -21.65
CA THR A 145 -1.88 -14.35 -20.96
C THR A 145 -2.04 -13.75 -19.57
N SER A 146 -1.23 -14.21 -18.62
CA SER A 146 -1.20 -13.65 -17.28
C SER A 146 -0.66 -12.22 -17.26
N VAL A 147 -1.21 -11.38 -16.40
CA VAL A 147 -0.76 -10.00 -16.21
C VAL A 147 0.74 -9.94 -15.94
N LYS A 148 1.25 -10.82 -15.06
CA LYS A 148 2.68 -10.95 -14.77
C LYS A 148 3.49 -11.17 -16.04
N ASP A 149 3.09 -12.13 -16.87
CA ASP A 149 3.86 -12.49 -18.07
C ASP A 149 3.84 -11.37 -19.12
N ILE A 150 2.70 -10.69 -19.26
CA ILE A 150 2.62 -9.52 -20.17
C ILE A 150 3.57 -8.42 -19.69
N LEU A 151 3.48 -8.01 -18.41
CA LEU A 151 4.31 -6.93 -17.88
C LEU A 151 5.80 -7.27 -17.95
N THR A 152 6.20 -8.50 -17.59
CA THR A 152 7.60 -8.91 -17.61
C THR A 152 8.15 -9.02 -19.05
N ARG A 153 7.35 -9.45 -20.01
CA ARG A 153 7.74 -9.47 -21.43
C ARG A 153 7.86 -8.07 -22.01
N LEU A 154 6.91 -7.17 -21.70
CA LEU A 154 6.95 -5.78 -22.14
C LEU A 154 8.18 -5.02 -21.61
N LEU A 155 8.63 -5.32 -20.41
CA LEU A 155 9.80 -4.70 -19.80
C LEU A 155 11.12 -5.42 -20.11
N SER A 156 11.10 -6.48 -20.91
CA SER A 156 12.31 -7.15 -21.37
C SER A 156 13.00 -6.35 -22.48
N THR A 157 14.31 -6.13 -22.34
CA THR A 157 15.12 -5.28 -23.24
C THR A 157 15.28 -5.81 -24.65
N GLU A 158 15.02 -7.10 -24.87
CA GLU A 158 15.08 -7.73 -26.20
C GLU A 158 13.86 -7.40 -27.07
N THR A 159 12.85 -6.76 -26.48
CA THR A 159 11.50 -6.66 -27.03
C THR A 159 11.28 -5.39 -27.86
N PHE A 160 11.97 -4.28 -27.55
CA PHE A 160 11.73 -3.00 -28.22
C PHE A 160 12.96 -2.50 -28.99
N THR A 161 12.73 -2.16 -30.28
CA THR A 161 13.70 -1.48 -31.13
C THR A 161 13.59 0.05 -31.04
N ASP A 162 12.50 0.57 -30.41
CA ASP A 162 12.19 1.99 -30.32
C ASP A 162 11.54 2.32 -28.96
N GLY A 163 12.20 3.19 -28.18
CA GLY A 163 11.74 3.64 -26.87
C GLY A 163 10.42 4.45 -26.92
N ASN A 164 10.07 5.06 -28.06
CA ASN A 164 8.82 5.81 -28.20
C ASN A 164 7.61 4.88 -28.19
N SER A 165 7.68 3.75 -28.89
CA SER A 165 6.59 2.76 -28.90
C SER A 165 6.34 2.19 -27.50
N LEU A 166 7.39 1.92 -26.72
CA LEU A 166 7.26 1.48 -25.34
C LEU A 166 6.62 2.57 -24.47
N LYS A 167 7.00 3.83 -24.65
CA LYS A 167 6.44 4.98 -23.94
C LYS A 167 4.93 5.12 -24.17
N GLU A 168 4.49 4.95 -25.41
CA GLU A 168 3.07 4.98 -25.77
C GLU A 168 2.31 3.82 -25.10
N ILE A 169 2.87 2.60 -25.11
CA ILE A 169 2.27 1.44 -24.46
C ILE A 169 2.15 1.66 -22.95
N ILE A 170 3.21 2.10 -22.26
CA ILE A 170 3.19 2.35 -20.81
C ILE A 170 2.16 3.44 -20.44
N ASN A 171 1.98 4.43 -21.30
CA ASN A 171 0.97 5.49 -21.08
C ASN A 171 -0.45 5.08 -21.43
N SER A 172 -0.65 3.96 -22.12
CA SER A 172 -1.98 3.50 -22.51
C SER A 172 -2.84 3.13 -21.31
N LYS A 173 -4.15 3.21 -21.50
CA LYS A 173 -5.12 2.80 -20.48
C LYS A 173 -4.99 1.30 -20.17
N GLY A 174 -4.80 0.47 -21.21
CA GLY A 174 -4.66 -0.97 -21.04
C GLY A 174 -3.44 -1.37 -20.21
N PHE A 175 -2.29 -0.71 -20.40
CA PHE A 175 -1.12 -0.97 -19.56
C PHE A 175 -1.37 -0.59 -18.09
N ARG A 176 -2.06 0.53 -17.84
CA ARG A 176 -2.41 0.96 -16.48
C ARG A 176 -3.39 0.00 -15.81
N GLU A 177 -4.38 -0.53 -16.54
CA GLU A 177 -5.28 -1.59 -16.05
C GLU A 177 -4.50 -2.86 -15.67
N LEU A 178 -3.52 -3.28 -16.48
CA LEU A 178 -2.64 -4.42 -16.14
C LEU A 178 -1.75 -4.15 -14.92
N LEU A 179 -1.17 -2.96 -14.81
CA LEU A 179 -0.34 -2.62 -13.65
C LEU A 179 -1.20 -2.55 -12.37
N HIS A 180 -2.38 -1.95 -12.46
CA HIS A 180 -3.34 -1.93 -11.36
C HIS A 180 -3.73 -3.35 -10.91
N ALA A 181 -3.97 -4.26 -11.86
CA ALA A 181 -4.21 -5.66 -11.55
C ALA A 181 -3.02 -6.33 -10.87
N ALA A 182 -1.77 -6.02 -11.27
CA ALA A 182 -0.58 -6.54 -10.61
C ALA A 182 -0.48 -6.07 -9.15
N VAL A 183 -0.79 -4.80 -8.86
CA VAL A 183 -0.86 -4.28 -7.49
C VAL A 183 -1.98 -4.97 -6.71
N ASN A 184 -3.14 -5.14 -7.30
CA ASN A 184 -4.26 -5.84 -6.67
C ASN A 184 -3.94 -7.29 -6.35
N ASP A 185 -3.29 -8.02 -7.27
CA ASP A 185 -2.89 -9.40 -7.05
C ASP A 185 -1.88 -9.53 -5.89
N THR A 186 -0.95 -8.59 -5.79
CA THR A 186 0.23 -8.72 -4.93
C THR A 186 0.13 -7.93 -3.62
N MET A 187 -0.70 -6.88 -3.58
CA MET A 187 -0.76 -5.92 -2.47
C MET A 187 -2.17 -5.71 -1.89
N LYS A 188 -3.20 -6.46 -2.34
CA LYS A 188 -4.53 -6.45 -1.70
C LYS A 188 -4.88 -7.80 -1.07
N LEU A 189 -5.86 -7.79 -0.19
CA LEU A 189 -6.48 -8.98 0.38
C LEU A 189 -7.57 -9.50 -0.54
N THR A 190 -7.75 -10.81 -0.56
CA THR A 190 -8.93 -11.44 -1.16
C THR A 190 -10.00 -11.66 -0.08
N PRO A 191 -11.28 -11.85 -0.43
CA PRO A 191 -12.32 -12.22 0.53
C PRO A 191 -11.95 -13.47 1.35
N ARG A 192 -11.27 -14.43 0.74
CA ARG A 192 -10.79 -15.64 1.42
C ARG A 192 -9.75 -15.32 2.49
N ASP A 193 -8.80 -14.40 2.21
CA ASP A 193 -7.83 -13.97 3.21
C ASP A 193 -8.52 -13.35 4.43
N VAL A 194 -9.61 -12.60 4.21
CA VAL A 194 -10.39 -11.98 5.29
C VAL A 194 -11.11 -13.06 6.12
N GLU A 195 -11.65 -14.10 5.48
CA GLU A 195 -12.30 -15.23 6.17
C GLU A 195 -11.30 -16.01 7.05
N GLU A 196 -10.02 -16.09 6.67
CA GLU A 196 -8.96 -16.72 7.46
C GLU A 196 -8.56 -15.91 8.71
N GLY A 197 -9.01 -14.66 8.85
CA GLY A 197 -8.96 -13.86 10.07
C GLY A 197 -7.60 -13.21 10.35
N GLU A 198 -7.29 -12.99 11.64
CA GLU A 198 -6.15 -12.20 12.11
C GLU A 198 -4.80 -12.67 11.54
N ALA A 199 -4.62 -13.98 11.37
CA ALA A 199 -3.38 -14.55 10.85
C ALA A 199 -3.13 -14.13 9.40
N ALA A 200 -4.17 -14.10 8.56
CA ALA A 200 -4.06 -13.68 7.16
C ALA A 200 -3.80 -12.18 7.05
N VAL A 201 -4.47 -11.35 7.87
CA VAL A 201 -4.22 -9.90 7.92
C VAL A 201 -2.78 -9.61 8.34
N SER A 202 -2.27 -10.32 9.36
CA SER A 202 -0.86 -10.18 9.79
C SER A 202 0.11 -10.59 8.67
N SER A 203 -0.17 -11.68 7.96
CA SER A 203 0.64 -12.14 6.82
C SER A 203 0.60 -11.15 5.66
N TYR A 204 -0.55 -10.52 5.42
CA TYR A 204 -0.73 -9.46 4.45
C TYR A 204 0.21 -8.27 4.72
N TYR A 205 0.23 -7.72 5.94
CA TYR A 205 1.14 -6.61 6.27
C TYR A 205 2.61 -6.99 6.13
N LYS A 206 3.00 -8.22 6.50
CA LYS A 206 4.36 -8.72 6.30
C LYS A 206 4.70 -8.81 4.80
N ARG A 207 3.76 -9.23 3.97
CA ARG A 207 3.92 -9.32 2.50
C ARG A 207 4.13 -7.93 1.90
N ILE A 208 3.28 -6.95 2.21
CA ILE A 208 3.45 -5.58 1.71
C ILE A 208 4.79 -5.01 2.16
N ARG A 209 5.14 -5.14 3.43
CA ARG A 209 6.42 -4.65 3.94
C ARG A 209 7.60 -5.28 3.21
N LYS A 210 7.55 -6.60 2.95
CA LYS A 210 8.57 -7.30 2.15
C LYS A 210 8.65 -6.71 0.73
N ASN A 211 7.51 -6.58 0.05
CA ASN A 211 7.46 -6.05 -1.31
C ASN A 211 8.02 -4.62 -1.38
N VAL A 212 7.56 -3.72 -0.50
CA VAL A 212 8.06 -2.35 -0.40
C VAL A 212 9.58 -2.32 -0.19
N THR A 213 10.09 -3.08 0.78
CA THR A 213 11.54 -3.15 1.07
C THR A 213 12.33 -3.70 -0.12
N SER A 214 11.81 -4.70 -0.81
CA SER A 214 12.45 -5.27 -2.01
C SER A 214 12.52 -4.24 -3.13
N ILE A 215 11.42 -3.54 -3.42
CA ILE A 215 11.37 -2.48 -4.45
C ILE A 215 12.36 -1.36 -4.10
N GLU A 216 12.34 -0.84 -2.86
CA GLU A 216 13.30 0.18 -2.41
C GLU A 216 14.76 -0.27 -2.60
N SER A 217 15.05 -1.54 -2.31
CA SER A 217 16.39 -2.10 -2.48
C SER A 217 16.81 -2.17 -3.95
N PHE A 218 15.92 -2.57 -4.85
CA PHE A 218 16.17 -2.57 -6.31
C PHE A 218 16.45 -1.15 -6.82
N LEU A 219 15.59 -0.19 -6.46
CA LEU A 219 15.75 1.20 -6.90
C LEU A 219 17.07 1.81 -6.41
N LYS A 220 17.43 1.58 -5.16
CA LYS A 220 18.66 2.08 -4.56
C LYS A 220 19.91 1.41 -5.14
N SER A 221 19.88 0.09 -5.36
CA SER A 221 21.04 -0.65 -5.87
C SER A 221 21.38 -0.28 -7.32
N ASN A 222 20.40 0.21 -8.07
CA ASN A 222 20.56 0.58 -9.48
C ASN A 222 20.63 2.10 -9.72
N ASP A 223 20.62 2.92 -8.65
CA ASP A 223 20.72 4.40 -8.70
C ASP A 223 19.74 5.02 -9.72
N LEU A 224 18.50 4.57 -9.73
CA LEU A 224 17.50 5.06 -10.67
C LEU A 224 17.04 6.47 -10.28
N GLN A 225 17.64 7.47 -10.87
CA GLN A 225 17.35 8.91 -10.65
C GLN A 225 15.88 9.25 -10.97
N SER A 226 15.25 8.56 -11.92
CA SER A 226 13.86 8.75 -12.32
C SER A 226 12.84 8.25 -11.28
N SER A 227 13.29 7.56 -10.21
CA SER A 227 12.42 6.90 -9.25
C SER A 227 12.27 7.60 -7.90
N GLN A 228 12.59 8.89 -7.82
CA GLN A 228 12.48 9.64 -6.54
C GLN A 228 11.03 9.70 -6.03
N GLY A 229 10.06 9.95 -6.91
CA GLY A 229 8.64 9.92 -6.57
C GLY A 229 8.22 8.55 -6.06
N LEU A 230 8.57 7.49 -6.79
CA LEU A 230 8.29 6.12 -6.38
C LEU A 230 8.92 5.77 -5.03
N SER A 231 10.18 6.15 -4.80
CA SER A 231 10.86 5.94 -3.52
C SER A 231 10.15 6.63 -2.36
N LYS A 232 9.60 7.82 -2.60
CA LYS A 232 8.82 8.56 -1.61
C LYS A 232 7.51 7.83 -1.31
N SER A 233 6.73 7.44 -2.32
CA SER A 233 5.45 6.74 -2.15
C SER A 233 5.64 5.41 -1.42
N LEU A 234 6.70 4.66 -1.72
CA LEU A 234 7.07 3.44 -0.98
C LEU A 234 7.42 3.72 0.49
N SER A 235 8.14 4.80 0.76
CA SER A 235 8.45 5.23 2.13
C SER A 235 7.19 5.63 2.91
N ASP A 236 6.21 6.27 2.27
CA ASP A 236 4.93 6.61 2.89
C ASP A 236 4.14 5.34 3.25
N ILE A 237 4.08 4.32 2.38
CA ILE A 237 3.48 3.00 2.72
C ILE A 237 4.20 2.37 3.90
N ARG A 238 5.53 2.35 3.89
CA ARG A 238 6.31 1.76 4.99
C ARG A 238 6.02 2.45 6.32
N SER A 239 6.01 3.78 6.34
CA SER A 239 5.70 4.57 7.54
C SER A 239 4.31 4.26 8.06
N ASN A 240 3.31 4.15 7.18
CA ASN A 240 1.95 3.77 7.53
C ASN A 240 1.89 2.36 8.16
N ILE A 241 2.54 1.37 7.54
CA ILE A 241 2.57 0.00 8.08
C ILE A 241 3.30 -0.06 9.42
N ASP A 242 4.42 0.63 9.59
CA ASP A 242 5.18 0.65 10.83
C ASP A 242 4.37 1.32 11.94
N PHE A 243 3.67 2.43 11.64
CA PHE A 243 2.75 3.08 12.56
C PHE A 243 1.59 2.14 12.97
N MET A 244 0.94 1.47 12.01
CA MET A 244 -0.13 0.51 12.32
C MET A 244 0.38 -0.66 13.19
N ASN A 245 1.59 -1.15 12.93
CA ASN A 245 2.20 -2.18 13.76
C ASN A 245 2.43 -1.70 15.20
N ASP A 246 2.89 -0.45 15.38
CA ASP A 246 3.06 0.15 16.71
C ASP A 246 1.72 0.37 17.40
N LEU A 247 0.72 0.88 16.68
CA LEU A 247 -0.64 1.06 17.19
C LEU A 247 -1.24 -0.28 17.64
N ASN A 248 -1.02 -1.34 16.88
CA ASN A 248 -1.53 -2.70 17.14
C ASN A 248 -0.87 -3.41 18.34
N LYS A 249 0.17 -2.85 18.94
CA LYS A 249 0.70 -3.36 20.21
C LYS A 249 -0.30 -3.15 21.37
N ASN A 250 -1.02 -2.05 21.37
CA ASN A 250 -1.91 -1.62 22.45
C ASN A 250 -3.40 -1.58 22.08
N MET A 251 -3.72 -1.38 20.80
CA MET A 251 -5.07 -1.39 20.24
C MET A 251 -5.16 -2.43 19.13
N THR A 252 -6.34 -2.66 18.61
CA THR A 252 -6.51 -3.44 17.38
C THR A 252 -7.13 -2.52 16.32
N TYR A 253 -6.31 -2.18 15.34
CA TYR A 253 -6.71 -1.40 14.18
C TYR A 253 -6.09 -2.00 12.93
N PHE A 254 -6.92 -2.31 11.94
CA PHE A 254 -6.47 -2.84 10.66
C PHE A 254 -7.13 -2.10 9.51
N GLN A 255 -6.33 -1.76 8.50
CA GLN A 255 -6.80 -1.36 7.18
C GLN A 255 -6.72 -2.57 6.26
N MET A 256 -7.78 -2.84 5.55
CA MET A 256 -7.93 -4.02 4.70
C MET A 256 -8.37 -3.60 3.30
N PRO A 257 -7.45 -3.21 2.41
CA PRO A 257 -7.79 -3.07 1.01
C PRO A 257 -8.11 -4.45 0.44
N ILE A 258 -9.33 -4.63 -0.05
CA ILE A 258 -9.87 -5.91 -0.46
C ILE A 258 -10.15 -5.88 -1.97
N LYS A 259 -9.63 -6.87 -2.68
CA LYS A 259 -9.98 -7.13 -4.07
C LYS A 259 -11.14 -8.13 -4.11
N PHE A 260 -12.26 -7.72 -4.68
CA PHE A 260 -13.36 -8.60 -5.08
C PHE A 260 -13.19 -9.03 -6.54
N SER A 261 -14.02 -9.95 -7.02
CA SER A 261 -13.95 -10.41 -8.42
C SER A 261 -14.20 -9.30 -9.45
N GLU A 262 -15.12 -8.38 -9.15
CA GLU A 262 -15.56 -7.32 -10.09
C GLU A 262 -15.50 -5.90 -9.49
N SER A 263 -14.95 -5.76 -8.28
CA SER A 263 -14.87 -4.46 -7.59
C SER A 263 -13.79 -4.46 -6.53
N GLU A 264 -13.55 -3.30 -5.99
CA GLU A 264 -12.59 -3.08 -4.91
C GLU A 264 -13.29 -2.45 -3.71
N GLY A 265 -12.70 -2.61 -2.55
CA GLY A 265 -13.18 -2.02 -1.33
C GLY A 265 -12.08 -1.85 -0.30
N ASN A 266 -12.32 -0.98 0.65
CA ASN A 266 -11.47 -0.82 1.81
C ASN A 266 -12.27 -1.10 3.07
N GLY A 267 -11.72 -1.94 3.94
CA GLY A 267 -12.25 -2.18 5.27
C GLY A 267 -11.31 -1.60 6.33
N GLU A 268 -11.89 -0.99 7.36
CA GLU A 268 -11.16 -0.54 8.53
C GLU A 268 -11.80 -1.14 9.77
N LEU A 269 -11.04 -1.98 10.47
CA LEU A 269 -11.50 -2.59 11.72
C LEU A 269 -10.88 -1.88 12.92
N PHE A 270 -11.72 -1.34 13.77
CA PHE A 270 -11.37 -0.72 15.03
C PHE A 270 -11.90 -1.59 16.19
N VAL A 271 -11.03 -2.07 17.08
CA VAL A 271 -11.45 -2.72 18.32
C VAL A 271 -11.13 -1.79 19.49
N PHE A 272 -12.17 -1.23 20.09
CA PHE A 272 -12.04 -0.24 21.16
C PHE A 272 -11.65 -0.86 22.50
N THR A 273 -11.75 -2.17 22.63
CA THR A 273 -11.35 -2.88 23.85
C THR A 273 -9.84 -3.09 23.87
N ASN A 274 -9.15 -2.55 24.88
CA ASN A 274 -7.70 -2.69 25.02
C ASN A 274 -7.31 -4.17 25.13
N LYS A 275 -6.24 -4.60 24.43
CA LYS A 275 -5.75 -5.98 24.41
C LYS A 275 -5.51 -6.58 25.80
N LYS A 276 -5.05 -5.77 26.77
CA LYS A 276 -4.88 -6.20 28.17
C LYS A 276 -6.22 -6.51 28.87
N LYS A 277 -7.30 -5.82 28.49
CA LYS A 277 -8.66 -6.10 28.98
C LYS A 277 -9.28 -7.30 28.26
N LEU A 278 -9.03 -7.45 26.95
CA LEU A 278 -9.45 -8.62 26.15
C LEU A 278 -8.90 -9.93 26.72
N ALA A 279 -7.65 -9.94 27.17
CA ALA A 279 -7.01 -11.12 27.76
C ALA A 279 -7.63 -11.54 29.11
N ASN A 280 -8.28 -10.61 29.81
CA ASN A 280 -8.83 -10.83 31.16
C ASN A 280 -10.36 -10.91 31.22
N ASN A 281 -11.09 -10.47 30.19
CA ASN A 281 -12.57 -10.47 30.21
C ASN A 281 -13.09 -10.43 28.76
N THR A 282 -13.70 -11.54 28.33
CA THR A 282 -14.19 -11.75 26.96
C THR A 282 -15.66 -11.33 26.77
N ASP A 283 -16.35 -10.86 27.84
CA ASP A 283 -17.81 -10.75 27.80
C ASP A 283 -18.36 -9.50 27.10
N ASN A 284 -17.50 -8.47 26.85
CA ASN A 284 -17.92 -7.26 26.14
C ASN A 284 -16.78 -6.73 25.26
N ILE A 285 -16.77 -7.10 23.98
CA ILE A 285 -15.90 -6.53 22.96
C ILE A 285 -16.70 -5.46 22.21
N SER A 286 -16.17 -4.24 22.14
CA SER A 286 -16.71 -3.19 21.30
C SER A 286 -15.79 -3.01 20.09
N ALA A 287 -16.34 -3.20 18.91
CA ALA A 287 -15.64 -3.05 17.66
C ALA A 287 -16.50 -2.26 16.66
N MET A 288 -15.83 -1.57 15.72
CA MET A 288 -16.45 -0.92 14.57
C MET A 288 -15.75 -1.41 13.32
N LEU A 289 -16.50 -1.82 12.34
CA LEU A 289 -16.02 -2.12 10.99
C LEU A 289 -16.55 -1.04 10.05
N HIS A 290 -15.67 -0.22 9.52
CA HIS A 290 -15.97 0.70 8.44
C HIS A 290 -15.65 0.02 7.11
N LEU A 291 -16.61 -0.02 6.20
CA LEU A 291 -16.45 -0.57 4.85
C LEU A 291 -16.73 0.55 3.84
N ASP A 292 -15.81 0.72 2.90
CA ASP A 292 -15.95 1.62 1.77
C ASP A 292 -15.87 0.79 0.49
N MET A 293 -16.96 0.74 -0.26
CA MET A 293 -17.08 -0.10 -1.45
C MET A 293 -17.58 0.73 -2.62
N GLU A 294 -16.96 0.56 -3.78
CA GLU A 294 -17.24 1.34 -4.98
C GLU A 294 -18.75 1.39 -5.32
N ASN A 295 -19.44 0.25 -5.23
CA ASN A 295 -20.84 0.13 -5.62
C ASN A 295 -21.83 0.33 -4.45
N LEU A 296 -21.43 0.11 -3.20
CA LEU A 296 -22.31 0.16 -2.02
C LEU A 296 -22.10 1.39 -1.15
N LYS A 297 -21.12 2.23 -1.48
CA LYS A 297 -20.67 3.38 -0.68
C LYS A 297 -20.13 2.96 0.69
N SER A 298 -20.03 3.92 1.61
CA SER A 298 -19.50 3.70 2.95
C SER A 298 -20.57 3.16 3.90
N MET A 299 -20.18 2.21 4.76
CA MET A 299 -21.05 1.58 5.75
C MET A 299 -20.29 1.34 7.06
N ASP A 300 -20.91 1.68 8.18
CA ASP A 300 -20.40 1.42 9.52
C ASP A 300 -21.18 0.29 10.20
N ILE A 301 -20.47 -0.69 10.75
CA ILE A 301 -21.03 -1.83 11.48
C ILE A 301 -20.44 -1.79 12.90
N TYR A 302 -21.32 -1.80 13.91
CA TYR A 302 -20.96 -1.74 15.34
C TYR A 302 -21.28 -3.05 16.04
#